data_93b8548b90657c8aba98a7de422fce20
#
_entry.id   93b8548b90657c8aba98a7de422fce20
#
_cell.length_a   1.000
_cell.length_b   1.000
_cell.length_c   1.000
_cell.angle_alpha   90.00
_cell.angle_beta   90.00
_cell.angle_gamma   90.00
#
_symmetry.space_group_name_H-M   'P 1'
#
loop_
_entity.id
_entity.type
_entity.pdbx_description
1 polymer ?
#
loop_
_entity_poly.entity_id
_entity_poly.type
_entity_poly.pdbx_seq_one_letter_code
_entity_poly.pdbx_strand_id
1 'polypeptide(L)'
;MKILASAACVLFLLGASASAQTLDDLKKDGNGGPTDNVLTYGMGYHQQRYSPLKQVNKQTIKRLVPVWNLSLDNNWGEQAQPIVYNGVMYVTNARATAAIDVATGKQIWKQTLDWPPETPRVVCCGVSNKGAAIYNGKVFRTTLDAHVVAYDAKDGKELWKSKAAEWKDGYSLTLAPLVANGVLITGISGAEFGIRGFIDGWDTETGKHLWRRYTIPARGEKGNETWPQDNNAWEVGGGSSWITGSYDPELDLMYWGIGNPAPWASQSREGNNLYTSSVLALRPKTGEIAWYYQFTPNDAYDYDACWELINAELTIGGEKRKVIMQLNRNGFLYVLDRANGKLLAANPFEKMTWASGIDKETGRPIETDAAKQLRNFQQIEHWPSTLGGKNWPHAAFNPETGLLYANTLHIGRMYKHLQTKPHVVGQRYMYVENIPIPKKPGEPYGHIDAIDPLTGKQKWRVPLTDQPIWSAMLATGGGLLFTGKETGEFIALDADTGQQLWQFQTGSGINAMPIT
;
A
#
# COMPACT_ATOMS: atom_id res chain seq x y z
N MET A 1 51.96 -17.02 -57.79
CA MET A 1 50.50 -17.07 -57.56
C MET A 1 50.29 -17.53 -56.12
N LYS A 2 50.02 -16.58 -55.18
CA LYS A 2 49.69 -16.88 -53.76
C LYS A 2 48.20 -16.68 -53.61
N ILE A 3 47.52 -17.75 -53.28
CA ILE A 3 46.09 -17.76 -52.99
C ILE A 3 45.93 -17.39 -51.49
N LEU A 4 45.33 -16.24 -51.23
CA LEU A 4 44.89 -15.82 -49.89
C LEU A 4 43.53 -16.43 -49.62
N ALA A 5 43.43 -17.34 -48.65
CA ALA A 5 42.18 -17.84 -48.13
C ALA A 5 41.67 -16.87 -47.03
N SER A 6 40.58 -16.18 -47.29
CA SER A 6 39.88 -15.38 -46.30
C SER A 6 39.01 -16.30 -45.43
N ALA A 7 39.34 -16.44 -44.15
CA ALA A 7 38.48 -17.09 -43.16
C ALA A 7 37.46 -16.07 -42.68
N ALA A 8 36.18 -16.28 -43.01
CA ALA A 8 35.07 -15.53 -42.44
C ALA A 8 34.74 -16.10 -41.04
N CYS A 9 35.07 -15.35 -39.97
CA CYS A 9 34.58 -15.62 -38.64
C CYS A 9 33.10 -15.23 -38.57
N VAL A 10 32.20 -16.22 -38.56
CA VAL A 10 30.81 -16.04 -38.20
C VAL A 10 30.74 -15.99 -36.67
N LEU A 11 30.60 -14.77 -36.12
CA LEU A 11 30.24 -14.60 -34.72
C LEU A 11 28.78 -15.05 -34.54
N PHE A 12 28.58 -16.24 -34.00
CA PHE A 12 27.29 -16.60 -33.39
C PHE A 12 27.11 -15.78 -32.11
N LEU A 13 26.35 -14.70 -32.20
CA LEU A 13 25.74 -14.07 -31.03
C LEU A 13 24.72 -15.08 -30.47
N LEU A 14 25.18 -15.90 -29.53
CA LEU A 14 24.29 -16.60 -28.62
C LEU A 14 23.54 -15.53 -27.83
N GLY A 15 22.37 -15.16 -28.30
CA GLY A 15 21.42 -14.40 -27.51
C GLY A 15 21.09 -15.24 -26.26
N ALA A 16 21.68 -14.89 -25.13
CA ALA A 16 21.23 -15.40 -23.84
C ALA A 16 19.74 -15.05 -23.75
N SER A 17 18.87 -16.03 -23.85
CA SER A 17 17.47 -15.88 -23.48
C SER A 17 17.46 -15.40 -22.05
N ALA A 18 17.10 -14.15 -21.79
CA ALA A 18 16.92 -13.69 -20.43
C ALA A 18 15.93 -14.64 -19.75
N SER A 19 16.40 -15.36 -18.73
CA SER A 19 15.54 -16.27 -17.98
C SER A 19 14.38 -15.46 -17.38
N ALA A 20 13.15 -16.00 -17.46
CA ALA A 20 12.00 -15.37 -16.83
C ALA A 20 12.16 -15.33 -15.30
N GLN A 21 11.51 -14.37 -14.64
CA GLN A 21 11.55 -14.21 -13.18
C GLN A 21 10.98 -15.44 -12.49
N THR A 22 11.73 -15.99 -11.55
CA THR A 22 11.36 -17.16 -10.75
C THR A 22 10.80 -16.74 -9.39
N LEU A 23 10.20 -17.67 -8.65
CA LEU A 23 9.83 -17.44 -7.25
C LEU A 23 11.04 -17.16 -6.37
N ASP A 24 12.19 -17.75 -6.69
CA ASP A 24 13.41 -17.51 -5.93
C ASP A 24 13.97 -16.10 -6.17
N ASP A 25 13.82 -15.54 -7.37
CA ASP A 25 14.17 -14.15 -7.63
C ASP A 25 13.27 -13.21 -6.81
N LEU A 26 11.97 -13.46 -6.77
CA LEU A 26 11.03 -12.66 -5.97
C LEU A 26 11.31 -12.77 -4.46
N LYS A 27 11.71 -13.94 -3.95
CA LYS A 27 12.09 -14.13 -2.52
C LYS A 27 13.37 -13.38 -2.15
N LYS A 28 14.30 -13.22 -3.10
CA LYS A 28 15.58 -12.53 -2.89
C LYS A 28 15.47 -11.03 -3.09
N ASP A 29 14.41 -10.54 -3.76
CA ASP A 29 14.18 -9.12 -4.00
C ASP A 29 14.14 -8.35 -2.67
N GLY A 30 14.96 -7.30 -2.54
CA GLY A 30 15.12 -6.54 -1.30
C GLY A 30 15.75 -7.31 -0.12
N ASN A 31 16.05 -8.59 -0.27
CA ASN A 31 16.53 -9.47 0.81
C ASN A 31 17.87 -10.14 0.46
N GLY A 32 18.88 -9.32 0.16
CA GLY A 32 20.23 -9.76 -0.21
C GLY A 32 20.35 -10.27 -1.65
N GLY A 33 19.34 -10.08 -2.48
CA GLY A 33 19.37 -10.34 -3.92
C GLY A 33 20.09 -9.24 -4.72
N PRO A 34 20.11 -9.37 -6.07
CA PRO A 34 20.64 -8.33 -6.96
C PRO A 34 19.98 -6.99 -6.72
N THR A 35 20.75 -5.91 -6.67
CA THR A 35 20.26 -4.55 -6.42
C THR A 35 20.00 -3.75 -7.70
N ASP A 36 20.19 -4.36 -8.86
CA ASP A 36 19.87 -3.83 -10.19
C ASP A 36 18.42 -4.13 -10.62
N ASN A 37 17.67 -4.88 -9.82
CA ASN A 37 16.27 -5.21 -10.01
C ASN A 37 15.41 -4.72 -8.84
N VAL A 38 14.12 -4.44 -9.14
CA VAL A 38 13.05 -4.18 -8.17
C VAL A 38 11.85 -4.98 -8.64
N LEU A 39 11.62 -6.15 -8.08
CA LEU A 39 10.67 -7.13 -8.61
C LEU A 39 9.31 -7.12 -7.92
N THR A 40 9.27 -6.59 -6.68
CA THR A 40 8.07 -6.62 -5.85
C THR A 40 7.65 -5.23 -5.39
N TYR A 41 6.35 -5.06 -5.18
CA TYR A 41 5.81 -3.86 -4.57
C TYR A 41 6.31 -3.73 -3.12
N GLY A 42 6.79 -2.53 -2.76
CA GLY A 42 7.41 -2.30 -1.44
C GLY A 42 8.91 -2.60 -1.39
N MET A 43 9.56 -2.91 -2.55
CA MET A 43 10.99 -3.23 -2.68
C MET A 43 11.39 -4.43 -1.80
N GLY A 44 10.76 -5.55 -2.06
CA GLY A 44 10.88 -6.81 -1.33
C GLY A 44 9.55 -7.24 -0.71
N TYR A 45 9.35 -8.54 -0.56
CA TYR A 45 8.16 -9.11 0.10
C TYR A 45 7.92 -8.57 1.53
N HIS A 46 8.98 -8.10 2.17
CA HIS A 46 8.93 -7.49 3.51
C HIS A 46 8.44 -6.03 3.52
N GLN A 47 8.29 -5.39 2.36
CA GLN A 47 7.80 -4.00 2.20
C GLN A 47 8.58 -2.94 3.01
N GLN A 48 9.89 -3.13 3.20
CA GLN A 48 10.72 -2.20 3.98
C GLN A 48 11.07 -0.91 3.24
N ARG A 49 10.93 -0.87 1.91
CA ARG A 49 11.34 0.28 1.08
C ARG A 49 12.75 0.77 1.42
N TYR A 50 13.63 -0.19 1.59
CA TYR A 50 15.04 0.01 1.90
C TYR A 50 15.90 -0.54 0.77
N SER A 51 16.86 0.26 0.31
CA SER A 51 17.89 -0.16 -0.64
C SER A 51 19.26 -0.17 0.05
N PRO A 52 20.05 -1.24 -0.04
CA PRO A 52 21.39 -1.30 0.56
C PRO A 52 22.42 -0.50 -0.23
N LEU A 53 22.07 0.13 -1.34
CA LEU A 53 22.97 0.92 -2.19
C LEU A 53 23.56 2.12 -1.43
N LYS A 54 24.90 2.35 -1.59
CA LYS A 54 25.69 3.37 -0.88
C LYS A 54 26.41 4.35 -1.81
N GLN A 55 26.29 4.19 -3.14
CA GLN A 55 26.98 5.04 -4.12
C GLN A 55 26.48 6.50 -4.03
N VAL A 56 25.15 6.67 -3.89
CA VAL A 56 24.55 7.96 -3.55
C VAL A 56 24.44 8.01 -2.02
N ASN A 57 25.14 8.97 -1.41
CA ASN A 57 25.24 9.11 0.05
C ASN A 57 25.33 10.58 0.43
N LYS A 58 25.45 10.87 1.74
CA LYS A 58 25.47 12.26 2.27
C LYS A 58 26.56 13.16 1.63
N GLN A 59 27.68 12.56 1.18
CA GLN A 59 28.80 13.29 0.54
C GLN A 59 28.56 13.51 -0.95
N THR A 60 27.95 12.51 -1.62
CA THR A 60 27.81 12.49 -3.10
C THR A 60 26.47 13.03 -3.60
N ILE A 61 25.45 13.16 -2.74
CA ILE A 61 24.07 13.53 -3.12
C ILE A 61 24.01 14.84 -3.92
N LYS A 62 24.87 15.81 -3.62
CA LYS A 62 24.92 17.10 -4.33
C LYS A 62 25.23 16.98 -5.84
N ARG A 63 25.74 15.81 -6.27
CA ARG A 63 26.04 15.54 -7.69
C ARG A 63 24.91 14.80 -8.41
N LEU A 64 23.84 14.44 -7.71
CA LEU A 64 22.69 13.77 -8.31
C LEU A 64 21.96 14.72 -9.27
N VAL A 65 21.81 14.30 -10.52
CA VAL A 65 21.14 15.04 -11.60
C VAL A 65 20.18 14.11 -12.34
N PRO A 66 19.08 14.65 -12.91
CA PRO A 66 18.20 13.85 -13.77
C PRO A 66 18.92 13.44 -15.06
N VAL A 67 18.66 12.21 -15.51
CA VAL A 67 19.24 11.67 -16.75
C VAL A 67 18.23 11.74 -17.90
N TRP A 68 16.97 11.45 -17.61
CA TRP A 68 15.85 11.54 -18.55
C TRP A 68 14.53 11.75 -17.83
N ASN A 69 13.51 12.15 -18.56
CA ASN A 69 12.12 12.13 -18.14
C ASN A 69 11.25 11.61 -19.30
N LEU A 70 10.08 11.06 -18.96
CA LEU A 70 9.12 10.55 -19.93
C LEU A 70 7.70 10.88 -19.48
N SER A 71 6.91 11.48 -20.38
CA SER A 71 5.47 11.63 -20.16
C SER A 71 4.77 10.27 -20.30
N LEU A 72 3.88 9.96 -19.36
CA LEU A 72 2.99 8.80 -19.45
C LEU A 72 1.62 9.15 -20.05
N ASP A 73 1.47 10.38 -20.57
CA ASP A 73 0.25 10.91 -21.21
C ASP A 73 -0.98 10.77 -20.31
N ASN A 74 -0.83 11.18 -19.06
CA ASN A 74 -1.86 11.05 -18.03
C ASN A 74 -2.06 12.37 -17.28
N ASN A 75 -3.34 12.77 -17.11
CA ASN A 75 -3.75 13.97 -16.40
C ASN A 75 -4.26 13.69 -14.97
N TRP A 76 -4.22 12.43 -14.54
CA TRP A 76 -4.56 12.03 -13.17
C TRP A 76 -3.31 11.74 -12.35
N GLY A 77 -3.46 11.69 -11.03
CA GLY A 77 -2.31 11.43 -10.16
C GLY A 77 -1.65 10.08 -10.41
N GLU A 78 -0.34 10.08 -10.55
CA GLU A 78 0.49 8.88 -10.63
C GLU A 78 0.82 8.41 -9.21
N GLN A 79 0.42 7.18 -8.85
CA GLN A 79 0.61 6.61 -7.51
C GLN A 79 1.41 5.30 -7.54
N ALA A 80 1.86 4.89 -8.74
CA ALA A 80 2.47 3.60 -8.94
C ALA A 80 3.90 3.53 -8.41
N GLN A 81 4.28 2.36 -7.90
CA GLN A 81 5.66 1.97 -7.78
C GLN A 81 6.09 1.30 -9.09
N PRO A 82 7.20 1.73 -9.72
CA PRO A 82 7.80 1.02 -10.85
C PRO A 82 8.32 -0.36 -10.45
N ILE A 83 8.32 -1.31 -11.39
CA ILE A 83 9.04 -2.59 -11.32
C ILE A 83 10.22 -2.49 -12.29
N VAL A 84 11.38 -2.99 -11.91
CA VAL A 84 12.57 -3.02 -12.79
C VAL A 84 13.10 -4.45 -12.87
N TYR A 85 13.30 -4.94 -14.08
CA TYR A 85 13.92 -6.22 -14.35
C TYR A 85 14.81 -6.18 -15.59
N ASN A 86 16.08 -6.56 -15.40
CA ASN A 86 17.08 -6.62 -16.47
C ASN A 86 17.13 -5.33 -17.33
N GLY A 87 17.16 -4.16 -16.67
CA GLY A 87 17.24 -2.86 -17.33
C GLY A 87 15.94 -2.37 -17.99
N VAL A 88 14.84 -3.09 -17.84
CA VAL A 88 13.51 -2.66 -18.28
C VAL A 88 12.66 -2.25 -17.08
N MET A 89 12.13 -1.03 -17.10
CA MET A 89 11.20 -0.49 -16.11
C MET A 89 9.77 -0.66 -16.60
N TYR A 90 8.92 -1.26 -15.79
CA TYR A 90 7.47 -1.38 -16.04
C TYR A 90 6.73 -0.41 -15.15
N VAL A 91 5.98 0.48 -15.77
CA VAL A 91 5.21 1.54 -15.08
C VAL A 91 3.74 1.42 -15.43
N THR A 92 2.87 1.62 -14.46
CA THR A 92 1.43 1.65 -14.66
C THR A 92 0.86 2.99 -14.22
N ASN A 93 -0.19 3.42 -14.89
CA ASN A 93 -1.14 4.39 -14.37
C ASN A 93 -2.57 3.85 -14.51
N ALA A 94 -3.57 4.65 -14.25
CA ALA A 94 -4.96 4.16 -14.33
C ALA A 94 -5.34 3.64 -15.72
N ARG A 95 -4.75 4.19 -16.81
CA ARG A 95 -5.08 3.85 -18.19
C ARG A 95 -3.99 3.09 -18.94
N ALA A 96 -2.75 3.14 -18.52
CA ALA A 96 -1.65 2.58 -19.30
C ALA A 96 -0.73 1.68 -18.51
N THR A 97 -0.08 0.77 -19.21
CA THR A 97 1.12 0.03 -18.78
C THR A 97 2.19 0.28 -19.82
N ALA A 98 3.38 0.68 -19.41
CA ALA A 98 4.50 0.94 -20.31
C ALA A 98 5.75 0.18 -19.84
N ALA A 99 6.53 -0.33 -20.79
CA ALA A 99 7.90 -0.78 -20.59
C ALA A 99 8.87 0.25 -21.14
N ILE A 100 9.87 0.59 -20.35
CA ILE A 100 10.81 1.69 -20.61
C ILE A 100 12.22 1.15 -20.40
N ASP A 101 13.12 1.43 -21.32
CA ASP A 101 14.56 1.17 -21.15
C ASP A 101 15.13 2.12 -20.09
N VAL A 102 15.64 1.57 -19.01
CA VAL A 102 16.11 2.35 -17.83
C VAL A 102 17.28 3.26 -18.19
N ALA A 103 18.19 2.82 -19.09
CA ALA A 103 19.38 3.57 -19.42
C ALA A 103 19.07 4.81 -20.28
N THR A 104 18.06 4.72 -21.15
CA THR A 104 17.78 5.74 -22.15
C THR A 104 16.46 6.49 -21.95
N GLY A 105 15.56 5.99 -21.11
CA GLY A 105 14.20 6.49 -20.95
C GLY A 105 13.30 6.24 -22.17
N LYS A 106 13.73 5.43 -23.15
CA LYS A 106 12.93 5.13 -24.35
C LYS A 106 11.84 4.13 -24.03
N GLN A 107 10.62 4.44 -24.46
CA GLN A 107 9.50 3.51 -24.39
C GLN A 107 9.74 2.32 -25.33
N ILE A 108 9.70 1.09 -24.78
CA ILE A 108 9.81 -0.16 -25.54
C ILE A 108 8.43 -0.53 -26.08
N TRP A 109 7.43 -0.57 -25.19
CA TRP A 109 6.03 -0.76 -25.55
C TRP A 109 5.10 -0.03 -24.56
N LYS A 110 3.86 0.22 -24.99
CA LYS A 110 2.80 0.81 -24.16
C LYS A 110 1.46 0.17 -24.53
N GLN A 111 0.72 -0.28 -23.53
CA GLN A 111 -0.65 -0.75 -23.65
C GLN A 111 -1.60 0.21 -22.95
N THR A 112 -2.68 0.56 -23.62
CA THR A 112 -3.71 1.46 -23.08
C THR A 112 -4.98 0.66 -22.78
N LEU A 113 -5.55 0.88 -21.61
CA LEU A 113 -6.81 0.30 -21.20
C LEU A 113 -7.98 1.16 -21.67
N ASP A 114 -8.98 0.51 -22.19
CA ASP A 114 -10.26 1.12 -22.55
C ASP A 114 -11.33 0.63 -21.58
N TRP A 115 -11.47 1.33 -20.44
CA TRP A 115 -12.53 1.09 -19.48
C TRP A 115 -13.67 2.13 -19.66
N PRO A 116 -14.93 1.78 -19.28
CA PRO A 116 -16.09 2.63 -19.52
C PRO A 116 -15.89 4.05 -18.98
N PRO A 117 -16.26 5.11 -19.71
CA PRO A 117 -16.06 6.50 -19.28
C PRO A 117 -16.75 6.84 -17.95
N GLU A 118 -17.78 6.09 -17.56
CA GLU A 118 -18.54 6.27 -16.32
C GLU A 118 -17.83 5.67 -15.11
N THR A 119 -16.83 4.78 -15.30
CA THR A 119 -16.13 4.08 -14.22
C THR A 119 -15.65 5.03 -13.11
N PRO A 120 -15.10 6.23 -13.36
CA PRO A 120 -14.66 7.14 -12.29
C PRO A 120 -15.77 7.57 -11.31
N ARG A 121 -17.05 7.46 -11.68
CA ARG A 121 -18.18 7.84 -10.80
C ARG A 121 -18.36 6.89 -9.62
N VAL A 122 -17.93 5.65 -9.77
CA VAL A 122 -18.02 4.58 -8.76
C VAL A 122 -16.65 4.13 -8.26
N VAL A 123 -15.62 4.96 -8.41
CA VAL A 123 -14.30 4.75 -7.84
C VAL A 123 -14.09 5.77 -6.72
N CYS A 124 -13.78 5.30 -5.53
CA CYS A 124 -13.40 6.20 -4.44
C CYS A 124 -12.04 6.85 -4.73
N CYS A 125 -11.90 8.08 -4.26
CA CYS A 125 -10.60 8.72 -4.01
C CYS A 125 -9.76 9.00 -5.26
N GLY A 126 -10.37 9.01 -6.44
CA GLY A 126 -9.74 9.40 -7.70
C GLY A 126 -9.28 8.23 -8.56
N VAL A 127 -8.95 8.58 -9.78
CA VAL A 127 -8.50 7.66 -10.84
C VAL A 127 -7.03 7.36 -10.65
N SER A 128 -6.69 6.15 -10.18
CA SER A 128 -5.32 5.77 -9.85
C SER A 128 -5.04 4.28 -10.07
N ASN A 129 -3.76 3.94 -10.15
CA ASN A 129 -3.24 2.58 -10.06
C ASN A 129 -1.90 2.63 -9.31
N LYS A 130 -1.63 1.66 -8.45
CA LYS A 130 -0.48 1.67 -7.54
C LYS A 130 0.71 0.87 -8.00
N GLY A 131 0.61 0.17 -9.15
CA GLY A 131 1.74 -0.58 -9.69
C GLY A 131 1.34 -1.89 -10.35
N ALA A 132 2.35 -2.68 -10.64
CA ALA A 132 2.25 -3.99 -11.27
C ALA A 132 2.99 -5.05 -10.45
N ALA A 133 2.80 -6.32 -10.80
CA ALA A 133 3.66 -7.43 -10.41
C ALA A 133 4.32 -8.03 -11.65
N ILE A 134 5.48 -8.68 -11.46
CA ILE A 134 6.19 -9.39 -12.52
C ILE A 134 6.49 -10.83 -12.09
N TYR A 135 6.22 -11.80 -12.93
CA TYR A 135 6.55 -13.19 -12.67
C TYR A 135 6.46 -14.02 -13.97
N ASN A 136 7.41 -14.93 -14.16
CA ASN A 136 7.47 -15.87 -15.29
C ASN A 136 7.25 -15.20 -16.65
N GLY A 137 7.95 -14.06 -16.90
CA GLY A 137 7.88 -13.32 -18.16
C GLY A 137 6.57 -12.55 -18.37
N LYS A 138 5.74 -12.39 -17.35
CA LYS A 138 4.46 -11.69 -17.41
C LYS A 138 4.43 -10.50 -16.48
N VAL A 139 3.80 -9.42 -16.93
CA VAL A 139 3.46 -8.24 -16.12
C VAL A 139 1.96 -8.27 -15.83
N PHE A 140 1.61 -8.27 -14.54
CA PHE A 140 0.23 -8.30 -14.08
C PHE A 140 -0.17 -6.94 -13.55
N ARG A 141 -1.37 -6.51 -13.87
CA ARG A 141 -1.95 -5.30 -13.31
C ARG A 141 -3.43 -5.44 -13.03
N THR A 142 -3.96 -4.51 -12.25
CA THR A 142 -5.39 -4.37 -11.97
C THR A 142 -5.97 -3.17 -12.72
N THR A 143 -7.31 -3.13 -12.88
CA THR A 143 -7.99 -2.07 -13.60
C THR A 143 -9.16 -1.50 -12.81
N LEU A 144 -9.55 -0.24 -13.09
CA LEU A 144 -10.64 0.44 -12.37
C LEU A 144 -12.02 -0.20 -12.62
N ASP A 145 -12.20 -0.85 -13.77
CA ASP A 145 -13.39 -1.62 -14.12
C ASP A 145 -13.34 -3.07 -13.59
N ALA A 146 -12.58 -3.27 -12.51
CA ALA A 146 -12.47 -4.50 -11.73
C ALA A 146 -12.02 -5.74 -12.54
N HIS A 147 -10.99 -5.59 -13.39
CA HIS A 147 -10.31 -6.71 -14.04
C HIS A 147 -8.87 -6.87 -13.58
N VAL A 148 -8.35 -8.08 -13.72
CA VAL A 148 -6.94 -8.44 -13.61
C VAL A 148 -6.45 -8.76 -15.01
N VAL A 149 -5.30 -8.21 -15.41
CA VAL A 149 -4.75 -8.36 -16.77
C VAL A 149 -3.30 -8.81 -16.70
N ALA A 150 -2.91 -9.72 -17.57
CA ALA A 150 -1.53 -10.11 -17.80
C ALA A 150 -1.07 -9.72 -19.19
N TYR A 151 0.12 -9.13 -19.25
CA TYR A 151 0.83 -8.82 -20.48
C TYR A 151 2.11 -9.63 -20.57
N ASP A 152 2.52 -10.00 -21.79
CA ASP A 152 3.87 -10.47 -22.05
C ASP A 152 4.86 -9.33 -21.72
N ALA A 153 5.86 -9.61 -20.87
CA ALA A 153 6.81 -8.60 -20.43
C ALA A 153 7.69 -8.05 -21.58
N LYS A 154 7.91 -8.82 -22.64
CA LYS A 154 8.81 -8.48 -23.74
C LYS A 154 8.17 -7.49 -24.73
N ASP A 155 6.91 -7.70 -25.10
CA ASP A 155 6.25 -6.95 -26.19
C ASP A 155 4.92 -6.31 -25.77
N GLY A 156 4.46 -6.54 -24.54
CA GLY A 156 3.23 -5.97 -24.00
C GLY A 156 1.95 -6.62 -24.52
N LYS A 157 2.01 -7.73 -25.28
CA LYS A 157 0.82 -8.43 -25.76
C LYS A 157 -0.05 -8.88 -24.58
N GLU A 158 -1.35 -8.59 -24.63
CA GLU A 158 -2.31 -9.13 -23.64
C GLU A 158 -2.39 -10.64 -23.77
N LEU A 159 -2.10 -11.34 -22.68
CA LEU A 159 -2.13 -12.79 -22.59
C LEU A 159 -3.47 -13.30 -22.09
N TRP A 160 -4.01 -12.62 -21.05
CA TRP A 160 -5.34 -12.88 -20.51
C TRP A 160 -5.88 -11.67 -19.75
N LYS A 161 -7.20 -11.60 -19.64
CA LYS A 161 -7.94 -10.59 -18.86
C LYS A 161 -9.09 -11.29 -18.13
N SER A 162 -9.18 -11.15 -16.81
CA SER A 162 -10.16 -11.80 -15.95
C SER A 162 -10.95 -10.79 -15.14
N LYS A 163 -12.27 -10.93 -15.10
CA LYS A 163 -13.17 -10.06 -14.35
C LYS A 163 -13.22 -10.51 -12.88
N ALA A 164 -12.95 -9.61 -11.94
CA ALA A 164 -13.05 -9.86 -10.51
C ALA A 164 -14.45 -9.55 -9.95
N ALA A 165 -15.07 -8.45 -10.38
CA ALA A 165 -16.36 -8.01 -9.87
C ALA A 165 -17.12 -7.14 -10.90
N GLU A 166 -18.37 -6.77 -10.58
CA GLU A 166 -19.12 -5.79 -11.35
C GLU A 166 -18.80 -4.37 -10.89
N TRP A 167 -18.11 -3.61 -11.72
CA TRP A 167 -17.68 -2.26 -11.36
C TRP A 167 -18.85 -1.29 -11.09
N LYS A 168 -19.98 -1.47 -11.76
CA LYS A 168 -21.20 -0.65 -11.58
C LYS A 168 -21.76 -0.72 -10.17
N ASP A 169 -21.45 -1.81 -9.46
CA ASP A 169 -21.87 -2.02 -8.08
C ASP A 169 -20.96 -1.30 -7.07
N GLY A 170 -19.94 -0.56 -7.54
CA GLY A 170 -18.99 0.16 -6.69
C GLY A 170 -17.66 -0.56 -6.46
N TYR A 171 -17.41 -1.69 -7.14
CA TYR A 171 -16.15 -2.41 -7.06
C TYR A 171 -15.11 -1.83 -8.02
N SER A 172 -13.87 -1.67 -7.56
CA SER A 172 -12.74 -1.28 -8.40
C SER A 172 -11.44 -1.91 -7.92
N LEU A 173 -10.43 -1.96 -8.78
CA LEU A 173 -9.11 -2.47 -8.42
C LEU A 173 -8.07 -1.37 -8.67
N THR A 174 -7.40 -0.93 -7.61
CA THR A 174 -6.39 0.15 -7.66
C THR A 174 -4.99 -0.31 -7.24
N LEU A 175 -4.87 -1.49 -6.62
CA LEU A 175 -3.63 -1.99 -6.05
C LEU A 175 -2.69 -2.62 -7.10
N ALA A 176 -1.39 -2.71 -6.78
CA ALA A 176 -0.48 -3.62 -7.44
C ALA A 176 -0.80 -5.07 -7.01
N PRO A 177 -0.88 -6.05 -7.92
CA PRO A 177 -0.99 -7.46 -7.52
C PRO A 177 0.25 -7.93 -6.75
N LEU A 178 0.10 -9.01 -5.97
CA LEU A 178 1.19 -9.71 -5.31
C LEU A 178 1.30 -11.14 -5.86
N VAL A 179 2.49 -11.58 -6.25
CA VAL A 179 2.72 -13.01 -6.52
C VAL A 179 3.30 -13.64 -5.26
N ALA A 180 2.56 -14.53 -4.62
CA ALA A 180 2.98 -15.25 -3.41
C ALA A 180 2.83 -16.75 -3.63
N ASN A 181 3.92 -17.50 -3.43
CA ASN A 181 3.98 -18.95 -3.64
C ASN A 181 3.37 -19.42 -4.99
N GLY A 182 3.58 -18.63 -6.08
CA GLY A 182 3.09 -18.93 -7.43
C GLY A 182 1.60 -18.64 -7.68
N VAL A 183 0.92 -18.01 -6.75
CA VAL A 183 -0.46 -17.51 -6.89
C VAL A 183 -0.42 -15.99 -7.05
N LEU A 184 -1.16 -15.45 -8.01
CA LEU A 184 -1.36 -14.03 -8.16
C LEU A 184 -2.50 -13.60 -7.22
N ILE A 185 -2.23 -12.66 -6.32
CA ILE A 185 -3.17 -12.21 -5.30
C ILE A 185 -3.61 -10.77 -5.60
N THR A 186 -4.91 -10.52 -5.50
CA THR A 186 -5.49 -9.18 -5.60
C THR A 186 -6.49 -8.94 -4.47
N GLY A 187 -6.56 -7.71 -3.99
CA GLY A 187 -7.66 -7.26 -3.16
C GLY A 187 -8.73 -6.52 -3.98
N ILE A 188 -9.60 -5.78 -3.29
CA ILE A 188 -10.69 -5.00 -3.93
C ILE A 188 -10.87 -3.65 -3.23
N SER A 189 -11.25 -2.62 -3.98
CA SER A 189 -11.62 -1.28 -3.50
C SER A 189 -13.14 -1.10 -3.57
N GLY A 190 -13.69 -0.14 -2.81
CA GLY A 190 -15.09 0.27 -2.93
C GLY A 190 -15.89 0.26 -1.63
N ALA A 191 -15.24 0.22 -0.45
CA ALA A 191 -15.96 0.23 0.83
C ALA A 191 -16.97 1.37 0.95
N GLU A 192 -16.65 2.56 0.43
CA GLU A 192 -17.49 3.76 0.44
C GLU A 192 -18.78 3.62 -0.39
N PHE A 193 -18.88 2.58 -1.19
CA PHE A 193 -20.08 2.25 -1.98
C PHE A 193 -20.89 1.09 -1.38
N GLY A 194 -20.50 0.61 -0.17
CA GLY A 194 -21.19 -0.50 0.48
C GLY A 194 -21.02 -1.82 -0.28
N ILE A 195 -19.82 -2.12 -0.71
CA ILE A 195 -19.48 -3.43 -1.27
C ILE A 195 -19.21 -4.46 -0.14
N ARG A 196 -19.19 -5.74 -0.44
CA ARG A 196 -18.65 -6.78 0.42
C ARG A 196 -17.21 -7.08 -0.02
N GLY A 197 -16.22 -6.64 0.76
CA GLY A 197 -14.81 -6.75 0.44
C GLY A 197 -14.33 -8.20 0.31
N PHE A 198 -13.26 -8.40 -0.47
CA PHE A 198 -12.65 -9.71 -0.66
C PHE A 198 -11.18 -9.62 -1.10
N ILE A 199 -10.49 -10.75 -1.01
CA ILE A 199 -9.16 -11.01 -1.56
C ILE A 199 -9.29 -12.24 -2.46
N ASP A 200 -8.73 -12.17 -3.66
CA ASP A 200 -8.75 -13.23 -4.67
C ASP A 200 -7.37 -13.81 -4.95
N GLY A 201 -7.31 -15.12 -5.19
CA GLY A 201 -6.18 -15.81 -5.78
C GLY A 201 -6.45 -16.23 -7.22
N TRP A 202 -5.47 -16.01 -8.10
CA TRP A 202 -5.54 -16.28 -9.53
C TRP A 202 -4.38 -17.14 -9.99
N ASP A 203 -4.63 -18.00 -10.96
CA ASP A 203 -3.59 -18.73 -11.67
C ASP A 203 -2.79 -17.76 -12.56
N THR A 204 -1.47 -17.72 -12.38
CA THR A 204 -0.60 -16.77 -13.09
C THR A 204 -0.49 -17.04 -14.60
N GLU A 205 -0.74 -18.28 -15.05
CA GLU A 205 -0.62 -18.65 -16.47
C GLU A 205 -1.90 -18.34 -17.24
N THR A 206 -3.04 -18.63 -16.65
CA THR A 206 -4.34 -18.64 -17.36
C THR A 206 -5.30 -17.53 -16.94
N GLY A 207 -5.01 -16.85 -15.80
CA GLY A 207 -5.95 -15.90 -15.20
C GLY A 207 -7.19 -16.58 -14.59
N LYS A 208 -7.19 -17.91 -14.44
CA LYS A 208 -8.29 -18.63 -13.79
C LYS A 208 -8.39 -18.21 -12.33
N HIS A 209 -9.60 -17.88 -11.89
CA HIS A 209 -9.89 -17.65 -10.48
C HIS A 209 -9.74 -18.98 -9.70
N LEU A 210 -8.92 -18.93 -8.63
CA LEU A 210 -8.62 -20.12 -7.81
C LEU A 210 -9.46 -20.14 -6.53
N TRP A 211 -9.50 -19.00 -5.82
CA TRP A 211 -10.24 -18.87 -4.57
C TRP A 211 -10.58 -17.40 -4.30
N ARG A 212 -11.66 -17.20 -3.51
CA ARG A 212 -12.03 -15.88 -2.93
C ARG A 212 -12.14 -16.00 -1.42
N ARG A 213 -11.50 -15.08 -0.71
CA ARG A 213 -11.69 -14.86 0.72
C ARG A 213 -12.44 -13.56 0.93
N TYR A 214 -13.71 -13.64 1.31
CA TYR A 214 -14.44 -12.46 1.75
C TYR A 214 -13.86 -11.93 3.06
N THR A 215 -13.69 -10.63 3.15
CA THR A 215 -13.19 -9.94 4.35
C THR A 215 -14.29 -9.72 5.39
N ILE A 216 -15.55 -9.87 4.97
CA ILE A 216 -16.73 -9.87 5.83
C ILE A 216 -17.38 -11.25 5.73
N PRO A 217 -17.45 -12.00 6.85
CA PRO A 217 -18.02 -13.35 6.85
C PRO A 217 -19.54 -13.34 6.57
N ALA A 218 -20.03 -14.35 5.85
CA ALA A 218 -21.46 -14.59 5.66
C ALA A 218 -22.11 -15.18 6.91
N ARG A 219 -23.44 -15.22 6.95
CA ARG A 219 -24.19 -15.92 7.99
C ARG A 219 -23.70 -17.36 8.17
N GLY A 220 -23.41 -17.73 9.42
CA GLY A 220 -22.88 -19.05 9.77
C GLY A 220 -21.36 -19.19 9.63
N GLU A 221 -20.65 -18.25 9.00
CA GLU A 221 -19.20 -18.22 8.99
C GLU A 221 -18.65 -17.57 10.27
N LYS A 222 -17.49 -18.05 10.74
CA LYS A 222 -16.78 -17.51 11.92
C LYS A 222 -16.46 -16.02 11.71
N GLY A 223 -16.84 -15.18 12.68
CA GLY A 223 -16.71 -13.73 12.68
C GLY A 223 -18.01 -13.01 12.31
N ASN A 224 -19.01 -13.67 11.68
CA ASN A 224 -20.28 -13.03 11.38
C ASN A 224 -21.10 -12.72 12.65
N GLU A 225 -20.88 -13.44 13.74
CA GLU A 225 -21.47 -13.16 15.05
C GLU A 225 -21.12 -11.76 15.60
N THR A 226 -20.12 -11.10 15.01
CA THR A 226 -19.71 -9.72 15.35
C THR A 226 -20.44 -8.65 14.55
N TRP A 227 -21.33 -9.05 13.67
CA TRP A 227 -22.25 -8.21 12.90
C TRP A 227 -23.67 -8.34 13.46
N PRO A 228 -24.56 -7.34 13.24
CA PRO A 228 -25.95 -7.46 13.65
C PRO A 228 -26.62 -8.73 13.13
N GLN A 229 -27.35 -9.44 13.98
CA GLN A 229 -27.99 -10.69 13.61
C GLN A 229 -29.43 -10.50 13.12
N ASP A 230 -29.99 -9.31 13.30
CA ASP A 230 -31.35 -8.89 12.94
C ASP A 230 -31.45 -8.17 11.59
N ASN A 231 -30.30 -7.88 10.96
CA ASN A 231 -30.25 -7.21 9.64
C ASN A 231 -29.11 -7.79 8.78
N ASN A 232 -29.01 -7.33 7.52
CA ASN A 232 -28.02 -7.79 6.55
C ASN A 232 -26.88 -6.76 6.32
N ALA A 233 -26.50 -5.99 7.34
CA ALA A 233 -25.42 -5.01 7.22
C ALA A 233 -24.08 -5.63 6.71
N TRP A 234 -23.82 -6.90 6.99
CA TRP A 234 -22.66 -7.62 6.52
C TRP A 234 -22.56 -7.76 4.98
N GLU A 235 -23.68 -7.76 4.26
CA GLU A 235 -23.70 -7.89 2.79
C GLU A 235 -23.12 -6.66 2.09
N VAL A 236 -23.24 -5.49 2.74
CA VAL A 236 -22.82 -4.18 2.21
C VAL A 236 -21.83 -3.49 3.15
N GLY A 237 -21.15 -4.31 3.97
CA GLY A 237 -20.41 -3.85 5.13
C GLY A 237 -19.01 -3.29 4.83
N GLY A 238 -18.59 -3.07 3.59
CA GLY A 238 -17.28 -2.51 3.24
C GLY A 238 -16.15 -3.52 3.31
N GLY A 239 -15.11 -3.25 4.10
CA GLY A 239 -13.98 -4.17 4.31
C GLY A 239 -13.10 -4.35 3.06
N SER A 240 -12.85 -3.28 2.32
CA SER A 240 -11.96 -3.28 1.16
C SER A 240 -10.52 -3.68 1.50
N SER A 241 -9.74 -4.07 0.50
CA SER A 241 -8.37 -4.58 0.63
C SER A 241 -7.49 -3.99 -0.48
N TRP A 242 -7.50 -2.67 -0.58
CA TRP A 242 -7.10 -1.90 -1.75
C TRP A 242 -5.61 -1.51 -1.83
N ILE A 243 -4.79 -1.92 -0.87
CA ILE A 243 -3.32 -1.83 -0.90
C ILE A 243 -2.73 -3.24 -0.89
N THR A 244 -1.59 -3.39 -1.55
CA THR A 244 -0.85 -4.65 -1.68
C THR A 244 -0.34 -5.13 -0.32
N GLY A 245 -0.59 -6.39 0.00
CA GLY A 245 -0.07 -7.03 1.21
C GLY A 245 1.42 -7.38 1.13
N SER A 246 2.00 -7.80 2.26
CA SER A 246 3.34 -8.36 2.34
C SER A 246 3.31 -9.89 2.41
N TYR A 247 4.46 -10.55 2.20
CA TYR A 247 4.56 -12.00 2.22
C TYR A 247 5.78 -12.47 3.01
N ASP A 248 5.62 -13.52 3.79
CA ASP A 248 6.69 -14.24 4.45
C ASP A 248 6.84 -15.63 3.82
N PRO A 249 7.86 -15.86 2.98
CA PRO A 249 8.07 -17.15 2.33
C PRO A 249 8.50 -18.27 3.29
N GLU A 250 9.05 -17.97 4.48
CA GLU A 250 9.41 -18.99 5.47
C GLU A 250 8.19 -19.55 6.19
N LEU A 251 7.25 -18.66 6.56
CA LEU A 251 5.99 -19.05 7.22
C LEU A 251 4.91 -19.45 6.21
N ASP A 252 5.13 -19.17 4.92
CA ASP A 252 4.13 -19.26 3.84
C ASP A 252 2.84 -18.51 4.22
N LEU A 253 2.99 -17.29 4.72
CA LEU A 253 1.91 -16.40 5.11
C LEU A 253 2.00 -15.08 4.36
N MET A 254 0.91 -14.68 3.74
CA MET A 254 0.73 -13.30 3.27
C MET A 254 -0.07 -12.51 4.31
N TYR A 255 0.29 -11.25 4.49
CA TYR A 255 -0.37 -10.34 5.42
C TYR A 255 -1.10 -9.27 4.62
N TRP A 256 -2.39 -9.13 4.88
CA TRP A 256 -3.21 -8.21 4.11
C TRP A 256 -4.02 -7.29 5.03
N GLY A 257 -3.90 -5.98 4.83
CA GLY A 257 -4.67 -4.99 5.56
C GLY A 257 -6.09 -4.86 5.00
N ILE A 258 -7.06 -4.80 5.90
CA ILE A 258 -8.48 -4.69 5.58
C ILE A 258 -8.97 -3.30 5.98
N GLY A 259 -9.70 -2.67 5.08
CA GLY A 259 -10.22 -1.31 5.22
C GLY A 259 -11.43 -1.18 6.12
N ASN A 260 -11.95 0.02 6.10
CA ASN A 260 -13.09 0.46 6.88
C ASN A 260 -14.36 -0.35 6.63
N PRO A 261 -15.24 -0.47 7.64
CA PRO A 261 -16.59 -0.95 7.41
C PRO A 261 -17.46 0.14 6.75
N ALA A 262 -18.60 -0.28 6.16
CA ALA A 262 -19.62 0.60 5.61
C ALA A 262 -20.99 0.34 6.27
N PRO A 263 -21.80 1.41 6.47
CA PRO A 263 -21.43 2.84 6.31
C PRO A 263 -20.44 3.29 7.37
N TRP A 264 -19.78 4.45 7.22
CA TRP A 264 -18.90 5.01 8.28
C TRP A 264 -19.69 5.29 9.56
N ALA A 265 -20.94 5.79 9.45
CA ALA A 265 -21.88 5.88 10.56
C ALA A 265 -22.18 4.48 11.11
N SER A 266 -21.66 4.18 12.32
CA SER A 266 -21.58 2.81 12.85
C SER A 266 -22.86 2.26 13.47
N GLN A 267 -23.89 3.10 13.67
CA GLN A 267 -25.11 2.74 14.42
C GLN A 267 -25.96 1.65 13.75
N SER A 268 -25.88 1.52 12.42
CA SER A 268 -26.61 0.47 11.67
C SER A 268 -25.88 -0.89 11.63
N ARG A 269 -24.67 -0.95 12.19
CA ARG A 269 -23.82 -2.14 12.17
C ARG A 269 -23.15 -2.38 13.53
N GLU A 270 -23.94 -2.45 14.58
CA GLU A 270 -23.45 -2.71 15.93
C GLU A 270 -22.58 -3.98 15.99
N GLY A 271 -21.67 -4.03 16.96
CA GLY A 271 -20.71 -5.12 17.14
C GLY A 271 -19.34 -4.78 16.57
N ASN A 272 -18.38 -5.71 16.65
CA ASN A 272 -16.98 -5.46 16.27
C ASN A 272 -16.73 -5.43 14.75
N ASN A 273 -17.65 -5.96 13.95
CA ASN A 273 -17.60 -5.99 12.48
C ASN A 273 -16.35 -6.66 11.90
N LEU A 274 -16.03 -7.90 12.34
CA LEU A 274 -14.91 -8.66 11.77
C LEU A 274 -15.13 -8.94 10.27
N TYR A 275 -14.10 -8.81 9.43
CA TYR A 275 -12.69 -8.51 9.74
C TYR A 275 -12.30 -7.12 9.25
N THR A 276 -13.18 -6.11 9.33
CA THR A 276 -12.86 -4.73 8.94
C THR A 276 -11.79 -4.13 9.84
N SER A 277 -11.05 -3.13 9.35
CA SER A 277 -9.99 -2.40 10.06
C SER A 277 -8.99 -3.33 10.78
N SER A 278 -8.58 -4.40 10.06
CA SER A 278 -7.76 -5.51 10.58
C SER A 278 -6.57 -5.82 9.68
N VAL A 279 -5.63 -6.60 10.20
CA VAL A 279 -4.72 -7.40 9.37
C VAL A 279 -5.17 -8.86 9.39
N LEU A 280 -5.14 -9.50 8.21
CA LEU A 280 -5.33 -10.94 8.05
C LEU A 280 -4.00 -11.57 7.64
N ALA A 281 -3.61 -12.67 8.30
CA ALA A 281 -2.57 -13.55 7.80
C ALA A 281 -3.23 -14.73 7.05
N LEU A 282 -2.89 -14.88 5.78
CA LEU A 282 -3.57 -15.80 4.88
C LEU A 282 -2.59 -16.78 4.22
N ARG A 283 -3.05 -18.00 3.94
CA ARG A 283 -2.31 -18.96 3.12
C ARG A 283 -2.45 -18.60 1.63
N PRO A 284 -1.37 -18.34 0.87
CA PRO A 284 -1.48 -17.93 -0.53
C PRO A 284 -2.23 -18.90 -1.43
N LYS A 285 -2.06 -20.22 -1.21
CA LYS A 285 -2.67 -21.28 -2.03
C LYS A 285 -4.18 -21.42 -1.85
N THR A 286 -4.72 -21.05 -0.67
CA THR A 286 -6.11 -21.37 -0.30
C THR A 286 -6.93 -20.17 0.14
N GLY A 287 -6.29 -19.04 0.46
CA GLY A 287 -6.95 -17.90 1.08
C GLY A 287 -7.44 -18.17 2.51
N GLU A 288 -6.97 -19.25 3.16
CA GLU A 288 -7.33 -19.58 4.54
C GLU A 288 -6.72 -18.57 5.52
N ILE A 289 -7.51 -18.10 6.49
CA ILE A 289 -7.07 -17.20 7.56
C ILE A 289 -6.35 -18.03 8.62
N ALA A 290 -5.03 -17.82 8.76
CA ALA A 290 -4.24 -18.43 9.83
C ALA A 290 -4.42 -17.69 11.16
N TRP A 291 -4.42 -16.37 11.12
CA TRP A 291 -4.69 -15.48 12.25
C TRP A 291 -5.13 -14.10 11.78
N TYR A 292 -5.68 -13.29 12.69
CA TYR A 292 -6.01 -11.88 12.45
C TYR A 292 -5.75 -11.03 13.68
N TYR A 293 -5.61 -9.72 13.48
CA TYR A 293 -5.63 -8.70 14.52
C TYR A 293 -6.48 -7.52 14.08
N GLN A 294 -7.47 -7.12 14.88
CA GLN A 294 -8.34 -5.98 14.57
C GLN A 294 -7.87 -4.73 15.29
N PHE A 295 -7.44 -3.71 14.55
CA PHE A 295 -6.88 -2.47 15.08
C PHE A 295 -7.96 -1.52 15.61
N THR A 296 -9.12 -1.45 14.95
CA THR A 296 -10.22 -0.55 15.28
C THR A 296 -11.54 -1.31 15.21
N PRO A 297 -11.97 -1.97 16.33
CA PRO A 297 -13.28 -2.62 16.38
C PRO A 297 -14.41 -1.62 16.21
N ASN A 298 -15.46 -1.97 15.44
CA ASN A 298 -16.58 -1.08 15.12
C ASN A 298 -16.12 0.31 14.64
N ASP A 299 -15.14 0.32 13.72
CA ASP A 299 -14.55 1.56 13.22
C ASP A 299 -15.64 2.54 12.76
N ALA A 300 -15.66 3.71 13.39
CA ALA A 300 -16.62 4.78 13.21
C ALA A 300 -16.01 6.00 12.50
N TYR A 301 -14.77 5.87 12.00
CA TYR A 301 -13.90 7.00 11.66
C TYR A 301 -13.30 6.93 10.26
N ASP A 302 -13.52 5.83 9.52
CA ASP A 302 -12.81 5.52 8.29
C ASP A 302 -11.32 5.20 8.55
N TYR A 303 -11.05 4.41 9.59
CA TYR A 303 -9.69 4.00 9.92
C TYR A 303 -9.29 2.69 9.23
N ASP A 304 -9.14 2.78 7.92
CA ASP A 304 -8.54 1.71 7.12
C ASP A 304 -7.28 1.13 7.77
N ALA A 305 -7.10 -0.17 7.70
CA ALA A 305 -5.85 -0.85 8.03
C ALA A 305 -5.13 -1.41 6.79
N CYS A 306 -5.42 -0.85 5.62
CA CYS A 306 -4.90 -1.34 4.33
C CYS A 306 -3.42 -1.05 4.08
N TRP A 307 -2.77 -0.23 4.91
CA TRP A 307 -1.40 0.25 4.67
C TRP A 307 -0.37 -0.87 4.64
N GLU A 308 0.86 -0.49 4.27
CA GLU A 308 1.99 -1.40 4.27
C GLU A 308 2.10 -2.14 5.61
N LEU A 309 2.37 -3.42 5.50
CA LEU A 309 2.60 -4.33 6.61
C LEU A 309 4.07 -4.73 6.55
N ILE A 310 4.91 -3.97 7.27
CA ILE A 310 6.37 -4.08 7.18
C ILE A 310 6.86 -5.27 7.99
N ASN A 311 7.39 -6.29 7.31
CA ASN A 311 8.03 -7.44 7.96
C ASN A 311 9.47 -7.09 8.35
N ALA A 312 9.83 -7.35 9.60
CA ALA A 312 11.18 -7.11 10.10
C ALA A 312 11.58 -8.13 11.18
N GLU A 313 12.83 -8.06 11.61
CA GLU A 313 13.31 -8.66 12.86
C GLU A 313 13.69 -7.54 13.81
N LEU A 314 13.15 -7.58 15.03
CA LEU A 314 13.47 -6.63 16.11
C LEU A 314 13.98 -7.38 17.33
N THR A 315 14.89 -6.75 18.08
CA THR A 315 15.33 -7.28 19.37
C THR A 315 14.40 -6.79 20.47
N ILE A 316 13.63 -7.70 21.06
CA ILE A 316 12.65 -7.41 22.12
C ILE A 316 13.00 -8.24 23.35
N GLY A 317 13.31 -7.58 24.48
CA GLY A 317 13.71 -8.28 25.70
C GLY A 317 15.01 -9.09 25.55
N GLY A 318 15.89 -8.69 24.64
CA GLY A 318 17.15 -9.40 24.34
C GLY A 318 17.03 -10.53 23.31
N GLU A 319 15.84 -10.86 22.85
CA GLU A 319 15.58 -11.90 21.85
C GLU A 319 15.21 -11.31 20.48
N LYS A 320 15.70 -11.91 19.40
CA LYS A 320 15.26 -11.59 18.05
C LYS A 320 13.83 -12.12 17.83
N ARG A 321 12.95 -11.23 17.42
CA ARG A 321 11.53 -11.52 17.12
C ARG A 321 11.20 -11.16 15.68
N LYS A 322 10.57 -12.07 14.97
CA LYS A 322 9.97 -11.81 13.66
C LYS A 322 8.68 -11.04 13.86
N VAL A 323 8.64 -9.81 13.38
CA VAL A 323 7.52 -8.90 13.60
C VAL A 323 6.91 -8.41 12.30
N ILE A 324 5.68 -7.95 12.40
CA ILE A 324 5.00 -7.12 11.43
C ILE A 324 4.66 -5.78 12.05
N MET A 325 4.96 -4.71 11.36
CA MET A 325 4.76 -3.35 11.85
C MET A 325 3.78 -2.58 10.96
N GLN A 326 2.93 -1.77 11.58
CA GLN A 326 2.06 -0.85 10.86
C GLN A 326 1.89 0.47 11.62
N LEU A 327 2.21 1.60 10.95
CA LEU A 327 1.74 2.93 11.34
C LEU A 327 0.29 3.06 10.89
N ASN A 328 -0.66 2.81 11.79
CA ASN A 328 -2.06 2.72 11.46
C ASN A 328 -2.73 4.09 11.36
N ARG A 329 -3.76 4.20 10.51
CA ARG A 329 -4.58 5.41 10.31
C ARG A 329 -5.15 5.95 11.62
N ASN A 330 -5.43 5.06 12.56
CA ASN A 330 -5.99 5.37 13.88
C ASN A 330 -5.04 6.10 14.84
N GLY A 331 -3.77 6.34 14.45
CA GLY A 331 -2.78 7.10 15.20
C GLY A 331 -1.84 6.28 16.08
N PHE A 332 -1.96 4.95 16.06
CA PHE A 332 -1.03 4.04 16.76
C PHE A 332 -0.08 3.33 15.80
N LEU A 333 1.17 3.19 16.22
CA LEU A 333 2.14 2.27 15.63
C LEU A 333 2.03 0.93 16.35
N TYR A 334 1.66 -0.11 15.60
CA TYR A 334 1.54 -1.48 16.10
C TYR A 334 2.75 -2.31 15.70
N VAL A 335 3.18 -3.17 16.62
CA VAL A 335 4.17 -4.23 16.38
C VAL A 335 3.55 -5.54 16.82
N LEU A 336 3.35 -6.45 15.88
CA LEU A 336 2.75 -7.77 16.12
C LEU A 336 3.79 -8.88 15.86
N ASP A 337 3.68 -9.99 16.60
CA ASP A 337 4.38 -11.22 16.24
C ASP A 337 3.82 -11.74 14.92
N ARG A 338 4.69 -11.89 13.92
CA ARG A 338 4.26 -12.18 12.54
C ARG A 338 3.80 -13.64 12.34
N ALA A 339 4.14 -14.54 13.26
CA ALA A 339 3.70 -15.93 13.18
C ALA A 339 2.26 -16.16 13.69
N ASN A 340 1.79 -15.34 14.64
CA ASN A 340 0.53 -15.60 15.36
C ASN A 340 -0.35 -14.37 15.63
N GLY A 341 0.11 -13.16 15.24
CA GLY A 341 -0.64 -11.91 15.40
C GLY A 341 -0.68 -11.35 16.82
N LYS A 342 0.12 -11.89 17.77
CA LYS A 342 0.16 -11.38 19.15
C LYS A 342 0.70 -9.95 19.16
N LEU A 343 0.01 -9.06 19.90
CA LEU A 343 0.47 -7.69 20.11
C LEU A 343 1.73 -7.68 20.98
N LEU A 344 2.81 -7.07 20.45
CA LEU A 344 4.08 -6.90 21.16
C LEU A 344 4.25 -5.44 21.63
N ALA A 345 3.84 -4.47 20.82
CA ALA A 345 3.81 -3.06 21.18
C ALA A 345 2.70 -2.32 20.43
N ALA A 346 2.13 -1.29 21.07
CA ALA A 346 1.25 -0.32 20.42
C ALA A 346 1.52 1.05 21.05
N ASN A 347 2.02 1.99 20.27
CA ASN A 347 2.42 3.29 20.75
C ASN A 347 1.77 4.41 19.92
N PRO A 348 1.26 5.49 20.56
CA PRO A 348 0.76 6.64 19.84
C PRO A 348 1.91 7.35 19.12
N PHE A 349 1.69 7.77 17.88
CA PHE A 349 2.65 8.59 17.12
C PHE A 349 2.06 9.95 16.70
N GLU A 350 0.74 10.12 16.86
CA GLU A 350 0.03 11.36 16.52
C GLU A 350 -1.04 11.71 17.58
N LYS A 351 -1.53 12.97 17.57
CA LYS A 351 -2.63 13.43 18.43
C LYS A 351 -3.88 12.59 18.23
N MET A 352 -4.50 12.16 19.32
CA MET A 352 -5.73 11.37 19.30
C MET A 352 -6.77 11.90 20.28
N THR A 353 -8.05 11.87 19.85
CA THR A 353 -9.19 12.20 20.70
C THR A 353 -10.16 11.02 20.89
N TRP A 354 -10.05 9.98 20.06
CA TRP A 354 -10.96 8.83 20.06
C TRP A 354 -10.57 7.72 21.03
N ALA A 355 -9.29 7.57 21.32
CA ALA A 355 -8.74 6.58 22.24
C ALA A 355 -7.63 7.16 23.11
N SER A 356 -7.50 6.68 24.35
CA SER A 356 -6.45 7.06 25.30
C SER A 356 -5.24 6.12 25.28
N GLY A 357 -5.37 4.94 24.65
CA GLY A 357 -4.33 3.92 24.56
C GLY A 357 -4.87 2.61 24.02
N ILE A 358 -3.99 1.60 24.01
CA ILE A 358 -4.34 0.21 23.71
C ILE A 358 -4.16 -0.60 24.99
N ASP A 359 -5.19 -1.32 25.39
CA ASP A 359 -5.13 -2.27 26.48
C ASP A 359 -4.20 -3.43 26.12
N LYS A 360 -3.17 -3.66 26.92
CA LYS A 360 -2.09 -4.62 26.61
C LYS A 360 -2.50 -6.07 26.72
N GLU A 361 -3.54 -6.37 27.51
CA GLU A 361 -4.02 -7.74 27.74
C GLU A 361 -4.96 -8.16 26.61
N THR A 362 -5.87 -7.27 26.22
CA THR A 362 -6.88 -7.55 25.20
C THR A 362 -6.45 -7.14 23.79
N GLY A 363 -5.44 -6.26 23.66
CA GLY A 363 -5.03 -5.66 22.40
C GLY A 363 -6.05 -4.65 21.84
N ARG A 364 -7.02 -4.18 22.65
CA ARG A 364 -8.12 -3.32 22.18
C ARG A 364 -7.90 -1.87 22.53
N PRO A 365 -8.41 -0.92 21.71
CA PRO A 365 -8.41 0.50 22.03
C PRO A 365 -9.23 0.78 23.29
N ILE A 366 -8.70 1.67 24.15
CA ILE A 366 -9.40 2.25 25.29
C ILE A 366 -10.08 3.52 24.81
N GLU A 367 -11.34 3.40 24.39
CA GLU A 367 -12.09 4.51 23.81
C GLU A 367 -12.39 5.61 24.83
N THR A 368 -12.38 6.86 24.34
CA THR A 368 -12.74 8.05 25.13
C THR A 368 -14.25 8.33 25.09
N ASP A 369 -14.68 9.32 25.86
CA ASP A 369 -16.08 9.79 25.81
C ASP A 369 -16.43 10.43 24.45
N ALA A 370 -15.47 11.00 23.72
CA ALA A 370 -15.69 11.50 22.36
C ALA A 370 -16.16 10.39 21.41
N ALA A 371 -15.61 9.18 21.52
CA ALA A 371 -16.07 8.02 20.75
C ALA A 371 -17.55 7.68 21.02
N LYS A 372 -17.96 7.72 22.29
CA LYS A 372 -19.35 7.48 22.71
C LYS A 372 -20.29 8.59 22.21
N GLN A 373 -19.87 9.86 22.32
CA GLN A 373 -20.61 11.01 21.83
C GLN A 373 -20.88 10.92 20.32
N LEU A 374 -19.86 10.51 19.54
CA LEU A 374 -20.01 10.32 18.10
C LEU A 374 -21.08 9.26 17.75
N ARG A 375 -21.06 8.11 18.45
CA ARG A 375 -22.05 7.06 18.27
C ARG A 375 -23.47 7.47 18.71
N ASN A 376 -23.59 8.54 19.50
CA ASN A 376 -24.86 9.18 19.86
C ASN A 376 -25.20 10.37 18.96
N PHE A 377 -24.67 10.40 17.73
CA PHE A 377 -24.91 11.45 16.71
C PHE A 377 -24.48 12.87 17.15
N GLN A 378 -23.63 12.99 18.17
CA GLN A 378 -23.09 14.28 18.56
C GLN A 378 -21.88 14.64 17.70
N GLN A 379 -21.70 15.92 17.44
CA GLN A 379 -20.51 16.43 16.76
C GLN A 379 -19.36 16.46 17.75
N ILE A 380 -18.19 16.00 17.30
CA ILE A 380 -16.96 15.98 18.09
C ILE A 380 -15.79 16.64 17.34
N GLU A 381 -14.81 17.14 18.08
CA GLU A 381 -13.49 17.39 17.53
C GLU A 381 -12.74 16.07 17.43
N HIS A 382 -12.37 15.67 16.22
CA HIS A 382 -11.82 14.36 15.92
C HIS A 382 -10.37 14.45 15.41
N TRP A 383 -9.47 13.79 16.14
CA TRP A 383 -8.04 13.62 15.82
C TRP A 383 -7.64 12.15 16.02
N PRO A 384 -6.77 11.60 15.14
CA PRO A 384 -6.56 12.11 13.79
C PRO A 384 -7.87 12.07 13.01
N SER A 385 -8.00 12.89 11.97
CA SER A 385 -9.22 12.91 11.14
C SER A 385 -9.43 11.60 10.38
N THR A 386 -10.46 11.54 9.53
CA THR A 386 -10.68 10.42 8.60
C THR A 386 -9.48 10.16 7.67
N LEU A 387 -8.59 11.15 7.46
CA LEU A 387 -7.33 10.94 6.74
C LEU A 387 -6.28 10.16 7.58
N GLY A 388 -6.49 10.09 8.90
CA GLY A 388 -5.62 9.37 9.82
C GLY A 388 -4.38 10.13 10.27
N GLY A 389 -3.62 9.54 11.18
CA GLY A 389 -2.27 9.99 11.56
C GLY A 389 -1.23 9.66 10.48
N LYS A 390 -1.53 8.69 9.61
CA LYS A 390 -0.83 8.32 8.38
C LYS A 390 -1.85 7.82 7.37
N ASN A 391 -1.54 7.94 6.10
CA ASN A 391 -2.38 7.44 5.01
C ASN A 391 -1.57 6.49 4.09
N TRP A 392 -2.06 6.17 2.89
CA TRP A 392 -1.53 5.17 1.97
C TRP A 392 -0.05 5.35 1.52
N PRO A 393 0.58 6.54 1.50
CA PRO A 393 2.00 6.63 1.15
C PRO A 393 2.86 5.78 2.10
N HIS A 394 3.63 4.85 1.54
CA HIS A 394 4.40 3.89 2.33
C HIS A 394 5.49 4.55 3.17
N ALA A 395 5.64 4.09 4.41
CA ALA A 395 6.82 4.32 5.23
C ALA A 395 8.00 3.48 4.73
N ALA A 396 9.21 3.82 5.17
CA ALA A 396 10.40 3.00 4.98
C ALA A 396 10.92 2.51 6.34
N PHE A 397 11.44 1.29 6.39
CA PHE A 397 12.15 0.75 7.55
C PHE A 397 13.60 0.49 7.16
N ASN A 398 14.54 1.08 7.89
CA ASN A 398 15.95 0.81 7.70
C ASN A 398 16.42 -0.26 8.70
N PRO A 399 16.75 -1.48 8.26
CA PRO A 399 17.18 -2.56 9.15
C PRO A 399 18.56 -2.31 9.81
N GLU A 400 19.39 -1.43 9.23
CA GLU A 400 20.70 -1.09 9.82
C GLU A 400 20.54 -0.16 11.04
N THR A 401 19.55 0.73 11.03
CA THR A 401 19.29 1.69 12.13
C THR A 401 18.14 1.27 13.04
N GLY A 402 17.28 0.34 12.61
CA GLY A 402 16.08 -0.09 13.32
C GLY A 402 14.97 0.97 13.35
N LEU A 403 15.04 2.00 12.51
CA LEU A 403 14.09 3.12 12.50
C LEU A 403 13.06 3.01 11.36
N LEU A 404 11.83 3.41 11.66
CA LEU A 404 10.78 3.69 10.69
C LEU A 404 10.83 5.17 10.28
N TYR A 405 10.71 5.44 8.99
CA TYR A 405 10.61 6.78 8.42
C TYR A 405 9.27 6.93 7.72
N ALA A 406 8.49 7.92 8.11
CA ALA A 406 7.14 8.08 7.61
C ALA A 406 6.75 9.53 7.37
N ASN A 407 5.89 9.75 6.37
CA ASN A 407 5.10 10.95 6.22
C ASN A 407 3.85 10.79 7.08
N THR A 408 3.73 11.58 8.15
CA THR A 408 2.59 11.57 9.07
C THR A 408 1.69 12.78 8.84
N LEU A 409 0.44 12.68 9.25
CA LEU A 409 -0.58 13.71 9.07
C LEU A 409 -1.00 14.26 10.43
N HIS A 410 -1.05 15.60 10.54
CA HIS A 410 -1.54 16.32 11.70
C HIS A 410 -2.78 17.12 11.33
N ILE A 411 -3.90 16.43 11.11
CA ILE A 411 -5.15 17.01 10.62
C ILE A 411 -6.32 16.55 11.49
N GLY A 412 -7.02 17.53 12.08
CA GLY A 412 -8.28 17.32 12.81
C GLY A 412 -9.48 17.75 11.97
N ARG A 413 -10.66 17.26 12.37
CA ARG A 413 -11.96 17.58 11.76
C ARG A 413 -13.03 17.73 12.84
N MET A 414 -14.03 18.58 12.60
CA MET A 414 -15.31 18.46 13.27
C MET A 414 -16.07 17.33 12.57
N TYR A 415 -16.45 16.31 13.32
CA TYR A 415 -16.98 15.07 12.77
C TYR A 415 -18.28 14.66 13.45
N LYS A 416 -19.26 14.21 12.65
CA LYS A 416 -20.59 13.83 13.12
C LYS A 416 -21.15 12.71 12.26
N HIS A 417 -21.77 11.71 12.89
CA HIS A 417 -22.58 10.71 12.19
C HIS A 417 -23.96 11.26 11.83
N LEU A 418 -24.47 10.83 10.68
CA LEU A 418 -25.82 11.10 10.21
C LEU A 418 -26.66 9.82 10.23
N GLN A 419 -27.98 9.97 10.24
CA GLN A 419 -28.91 8.85 10.11
C GLN A 419 -28.67 8.10 8.80
N THR A 420 -28.39 6.82 8.91
CA THR A 420 -28.16 5.93 7.77
C THR A 420 -29.46 5.68 7.02
N LYS A 421 -29.43 5.78 5.69
CA LYS A 421 -30.53 5.39 4.79
C LYS A 421 -30.24 4.00 4.21
N PRO A 422 -31.24 3.32 3.65
CA PRO A 422 -31.03 2.06 2.93
C PRO A 422 -29.95 2.20 1.86
N HIS A 423 -29.12 1.16 1.71
CA HIS A 423 -28.07 1.07 0.70
C HIS A 423 -28.67 1.11 -0.70
N VAL A 424 -28.03 1.84 -1.61
CA VAL A 424 -28.33 1.87 -3.04
C VAL A 424 -27.05 1.52 -3.80
N VAL A 425 -27.09 0.46 -4.60
CA VAL A 425 -25.95 -0.05 -5.36
C VAL A 425 -25.32 1.03 -6.22
N GLY A 426 -24.00 1.14 -6.19
CA GLY A 426 -23.22 2.12 -6.95
C GLY A 426 -23.32 3.56 -6.42
N GLN A 427 -23.93 3.79 -5.26
CA GLN A 427 -23.96 5.09 -4.59
C GLN A 427 -23.12 5.09 -3.33
N ARG A 428 -22.60 6.27 -2.95
CA ARG A 428 -21.81 6.43 -1.73
C ARG A 428 -22.64 6.12 -0.48
N TYR A 429 -22.06 5.32 0.41
CA TYR A 429 -22.70 4.80 1.62
C TYR A 429 -21.86 5.14 2.86
N MET A 430 -21.81 6.42 3.25
CA MET A 430 -20.95 6.91 4.35
C MET A 430 -21.73 7.52 5.51
N TYR A 431 -22.62 8.47 5.25
CA TYR A 431 -23.52 9.14 6.23
C TYR A 431 -22.77 9.84 7.38
N VAL A 432 -21.87 10.74 7.02
CA VAL A 432 -21.10 11.55 7.96
C VAL A 432 -21.00 13.01 7.50
N GLU A 433 -20.85 13.93 8.44
CA GLU A 433 -20.33 15.28 8.24
C GLU A 433 -18.87 15.32 8.68
N ASN A 434 -18.04 15.90 7.86
CA ASN A 434 -16.58 15.94 8.04
C ASN A 434 -16.06 17.35 7.68
N ILE A 435 -16.08 18.26 8.65
CA ILE A 435 -15.83 19.69 8.46
C ILE A 435 -14.38 20.02 8.85
N PRO A 436 -13.58 20.70 8.00
CA PRO A 436 -12.25 21.12 8.36
C PRO A 436 -12.18 21.97 9.63
N ILE A 437 -11.20 21.71 10.50
CA ILE A 437 -10.81 22.62 11.55
C ILE A 437 -9.76 23.56 10.97
N PRO A 438 -9.97 24.88 11.00
CA PRO A 438 -9.00 25.84 10.50
C PRO A 438 -7.64 25.71 11.20
N LYS A 439 -6.57 25.67 10.43
CA LYS A 439 -5.20 25.66 10.95
C LYS A 439 -4.84 27.00 11.55
N LYS A 440 -4.10 26.98 12.65
CA LYS A 440 -3.47 28.17 13.22
C LYS A 440 -2.20 28.51 12.41
N PRO A 441 -1.80 29.80 12.32
CA PRO A 441 -0.55 30.16 11.69
C PRO A 441 0.63 29.37 12.27
N GLY A 442 1.43 28.72 11.41
CA GLY A 442 2.59 27.90 11.79
C GLY A 442 2.26 26.47 12.27
N GLU A 443 0.98 26.10 12.38
CA GLU A 443 0.59 24.74 12.72
C GLU A 443 0.83 23.80 11.50
N PRO A 444 1.58 22.70 11.66
CA PRO A 444 1.89 21.81 10.54
C PRO A 444 0.67 21.01 10.07
N TYR A 445 0.65 20.64 8.80
CA TYR A 445 -0.32 19.68 8.23
C TYR A 445 0.10 18.21 8.44
N GLY A 446 1.37 18.00 8.77
CA GLY A 446 1.96 16.71 9.02
C GLY A 446 3.45 16.84 9.29
N HIS A 447 4.14 15.73 9.29
CA HIS A 447 5.57 15.68 9.57
C HIS A 447 6.25 14.62 8.70
N ILE A 448 7.59 14.75 8.57
CA ILE A 448 8.44 13.61 8.24
C ILE A 448 9.07 13.18 9.56
N ASP A 449 8.87 11.93 9.92
CA ASP A 449 9.28 11.37 11.21
C ASP A 449 10.29 10.24 11.05
N ALA A 450 11.28 10.17 11.95
CA ALA A 450 12.03 8.97 12.25
C ALA A 450 11.57 8.41 13.60
N ILE A 451 11.03 7.21 13.62
CA ILE A 451 10.34 6.63 14.77
C ILE A 451 11.00 5.31 15.17
N ASP A 452 11.29 5.15 16.46
CA ASP A 452 11.63 3.86 17.04
C ASP A 452 10.35 3.00 17.13
N PRO A 453 10.29 1.83 16.46
CA PRO A 453 9.06 1.05 16.36
C PRO A 453 8.61 0.43 17.69
N LEU A 454 9.53 0.19 18.64
CA LEU A 454 9.19 -0.44 19.92
C LEU A 454 8.68 0.56 20.94
N THR A 455 9.16 1.79 20.90
CA THR A 455 8.82 2.82 21.89
C THR A 455 7.87 3.88 21.35
N GLY A 456 7.70 3.98 20.03
CA GLY A 456 6.95 5.06 19.37
C GLY A 456 7.63 6.44 19.46
N LYS A 457 8.83 6.52 20.06
CA LYS A 457 9.54 7.79 20.21
C LYS A 457 10.11 8.27 18.87
N GLN A 458 9.87 9.52 18.56
CA GLN A 458 10.51 10.19 17.44
C GLN A 458 11.99 10.47 17.79
N LYS A 459 12.92 9.96 16.97
CA LYS A 459 14.34 10.36 17.02
C LYS A 459 14.50 11.78 16.52
N TRP A 460 13.76 12.11 15.47
CA TRP A 460 13.60 13.47 14.95
C TRP A 460 12.24 13.60 14.24
N ARG A 461 11.78 14.86 14.09
CA ARG A 461 10.51 15.23 13.45
C ARG A 461 10.69 16.52 12.67
N VAL A 462 10.38 16.52 11.38
CA VAL A 462 10.42 17.69 10.50
C VAL A 462 8.99 18.12 10.19
N PRO A 463 8.57 19.34 10.59
CA PRO A 463 7.22 19.81 10.34
C PRO A 463 6.99 20.15 8.86
N LEU A 464 5.80 19.86 8.36
CA LEU A 464 5.31 20.20 7.02
C LEU A 464 4.23 21.28 7.17
N THR A 465 4.62 22.55 7.00
CA THR A 465 3.75 23.72 7.27
C THR A 465 2.91 24.14 6.07
N ASP A 466 3.31 23.79 4.85
CA ASP A 466 2.61 24.19 3.63
C ASP A 466 1.49 23.20 3.27
N GLN A 467 1.84 21.92 3.18
CA GLN A 467 0.92 20.82 2.87
C GLN A 467 1.51 19.48 3.29
N PRO A 468 0.70 18.41 3.45
CA PRO A 468 1.20 17.08 3.70
C PRO A 468 1.92 16.52 2.46
N ILE A 469 2.73 15.47 2.66
CA ILE A 469 3.37 14.72 1.58
C ILE A 469 2.57 13.46 1.28
N TRP A 470 2.27 13.24 -0.01
CA TRP A 470 1.53 12.08 -0.52
C TRP A 470 2.39 11.09 -1.33
N SER A 471 3.70 11.27 -1.36
CA SER A 471 4.67 10.32 -1.91
C SER A 471 5.20 9.39 -0.81
N ALA A 472 5.62 8.17 -1.18
CA ALA A 472 6.22 7.23 -0.24
C ALA A 472 7.64 7.63 0.16
N MET A 473 8.09 7.11 1.30
CA MET A 473 9.49 7.19 1.74
C MET A 473 10.32 6.08 1.09
N LEU A 474 11.60 6.39 0.82
CA LEU A 474 12.63 5.43 0.42
C LEU A 474 13.86 5.67 1.29
N ALA A 475 14.32 4.64 2.01
CA ALA A 475 15.56 4.68 2.78
C ALA A 475 16.69 3.97 2.04
N THR A 476 17.92 4.45 2.18
CA THR A 476 19.10 3.85 1.51
C THR A 476 20.26 3.60 2.46
N GLY A 477 21.11 2.64 2.13
CA GLY A 477 22.37 2.37 2.83
C GLY A 477 23.37 3.53 2.76
N GLY A 478 23.14 4.52 1.89
CA GLY A 478 23.89 5.77 1.85
C GLY A 478 23.53 6.77 2.96
N GLY A 479 22.64 6.40 3.88
CA GLY A 479 22.15 7.24 4.98
C GLY A 479 21.22 8.35 4.52
N LEU A 480 20.50 8.15 3.42
CA LEU A 480 19.58 9.10 2.82
C LEU A 480 18.14 8.59 2.87
N LEU A 481 17.21 9.53 2.94
CA LEU A 481 15.79 9.32 2.73
C LEU A 481 15.34 10.12 1.52
N PHE A 482 14.56 9.51 0.64
CA PHE A 482 13.97 10.17 -0.52
C PHE A 482 12.46 10.18 -0.43
N THR A 483 11.85 11.29 -0.83
CA THR A 483 10.41 11.42 -1.02
C THR A 483 10.11 12.56 -1.98
N GLY A 484 8.88 12.62 -2.51
CA GLY A 484 8.43 13.71 -3.37
C GLY A 484 7.39 14.59 -2.70
N LYS A 485 7.32 15.86 -3.09
CA LYS A 485 6.29 16.79 -2.64
C LYS A 485 5.25 17.04 -3.73
N GLU A 486 4.05 17.43 -3.34
CA GLU A 486 2.99 17.82 -4.29
C GLU A 486 3.31 19.12 -5.06
N THR A 487 4.24 19.92 -4.55
CA THR A 487 4.79 21.11 -5.23
C THR A 487 5.83 20.75 -6.29
N GLY A 488 6.18 19.46 -6.43
CA GLY A 488 7.05 18.93 -7.49
C GLY A 488 8.51 18.79 -7.10
N GLU A 489 8.90 19.07 -5.87
CA GLU A 489 10.26 18.82 -5.41
C GLU A 489 10.45 17.35 -5.06
N PHE A 490 11.40 16.70 -5.70
CA PHE A 490 11.99 15.46 -5.23
C PHE A 490 13.13 15.80 -4.27
N ILE A 491 13.06 15.33 -3.04
CA ILE A 491 13.99 15.72 -1.98
C ILE A 491 14.76 14.54 -1.42
N ALA A 492 15.98 14.80 -0.94
CA ALA A 492 16.77 13.89 -0.14
C ALA A 492 17.06 14.49 1.24
N LEU A 493 16.83 13.71 2.28
CA LEU A 493 17.05 14.06 3.67
C LEU A 493 18.17 13.20 4.25
N ASP A 494 18.90 13.75 5.22
CA ASP A 494 19.78 12.98 6.11
C ASP A 494 18.92 12.08 7.00
N ALA A 495 19.13 10.76 6.93
CA ALA A 495 18.35 9.79 7.71
C ALA A 495 18.57 9.88 9.23
N ASP A 496 19.70 10.47 9.68
CA ASP A 496 20.00 10.60 11.10
C ASP A 496 19.40 11.83 11.74
N THR A 497 19.18 12.91 10.96
CA THR A 497 18.82 14.23 11.47
C THR A 497 17.53 14.81 10.89
N GLY A 498 17.05 14.31 9.76
CA GLY A 498 15.94 14.86 9.00
C GLY A 498 16.30 16.13 8.21
N GLN A 499 17.57 16.58 8.23
CA GLN A 499 18.00 17.76 7.47
C GLN A 499 17.89 17.50 5.96
N GLN A 500 17.26 18.40 5.20
CA GLN A 500 17.23 18.34 3.76
C GLN A 500 18.63 18.64 3.18
N LEU A 501 19.18 17.71 2.41
CA LEU A 501 20.52 17.79 1.81
C LEU A 501 20.48 18.14 0.32
N TRP A 502 19.39 17.81 -0.37
CA TRP A 502 19.27 18.00 -1.80
C TRP A 502 17.79 18.09 -2.22
N GLN A 503 17.55 18.76 -3.33
CA GLN A 503 16.26 18.78 -4.01
C GLN A 503 16.41 18.97 -5.52
N PHE A 504 15.40 18.48 -6.25
CA PHE A 504 15.24 18.72 -7.68
C PHE A 504 13.76 19.01 -7.99
N GLN A 505 13.50 20.09 -8.75
CA GLN A 505 12.13 20.43 -9.20
C GLN A 505 11.79 19.65 -10.46
N THR A 506 10.77 18.76 -10.38
CA THR A 506 10.34 17.92 -11.51
C THR A 506 9.33 18.62 -12.43
N GLY A 507 8.74 19.73 -11.99
CA GLY A 507 7.71 20.47 -12.72
C GLY A 507 6.29 19.92 -12.59
N SER A 508 6.10 18.83 -11.82
CA SER A 508 4.78 18.24 -11.51
C SER A 508 4.78 17.68 -10.11
N GLY A 509 3.63 17.69 -9.44
CA GLY A 509 3.47 17.08 -8.12
C GLY A 509 3.82 15.59 -8.11
N ILE A 510 4.44 15.12 -7.03
CA ILE A 510 4.93 13.75 -6.90
C ILE A 510 4.10 13.01 -5.86
N ASN A 511 3.27 12.06 -6.33
CA ASN A 511 2.49 11.14 -5.51
C ASN A 511 2.99 9.68 -5.66
N ALA A 512 3.86 9.43 -6.64
CA ALA A 512 4.42 8.11 -6.91
C ALA A 512 5.46 7.68 -5.86
N MET A 513 5.83 6.41 -5.92
CA MET A 513 6.75 5.79 -4.98
C MET A 513 8.16 5.72 -5.58
N PRO A 514 9.15 6.42 -5.01
CA PRO A 514 10.53 6.34 -5.47
C PRO A 514 11.11 4.93 -5.24
N ILE A 515 11.99 4.49 -6.14
CA ILE A 515 12.76 3.24 -6.05
C ILE A 515 14.23 3.50 -6.35
N THR A 516 15.09 2.59 -5.97
CA THR A 516 16.51 2.54 -6.35
C THR A 516 17.06 1.13 -6.23
#